data_912435fbd9f19019ea59c789b8e90992
#
_entry.id   912435fbd9f19019ea59c789b8e90992
#
_cell.length_a   1.000
_cell.length_b   1.000
_cell.length_c   1.000
_cell.angle_alpha   90.00
_cell.angle_beta   90.00
_cell.angle_gamma   90.00
#
_symmetry.space_group_name_H-M   'P 1'
#
loop_
_entity.id
_entity.type
_entity.pdbx_description
1 polymer ?
#
loop_
_entity_poly.entity_id
_entity_poly.type
_entity_poly.pdbx_seq_one_letter_code
_entity_poly.pdbx_strand_id
1 'polypeptide(L)'
;MSVAEQLARGTAAVASSSSPRADALLLLAYALRRERAWILANGEAPVLEDDARNFVGLCARRNAGEPIAYILGTAGFYGREFLVNQSVLIPRPETEHLVEEALRFIAGPMRVLDVGTGCGAIACSIAAETPARVDGTDLSPAAVELATENARRLGVSDRCSFQVGDLAEPFRGKRFHVIVANLPYIPTADLPQLPDPISFEPREALDGGSDGLTLYRRLLRELPTLLDTPCLVLLEAAPPTIGVLAEMTQTAFPSAAVSIVPDYAGLARCVKASL
;
A
#
# COMPACT_ATOMS: atom_id res chain seq x y z
N MET A 1 26.98 25.59 -7.72
CA MET A 1 27.00 24.28 -8.43
C MET A 1 25.80 24.20 -9.34
N SER A 2 25.95 23.57 -10.51
CA SER A 2 24.86 23.35 -11.44
C SER A 2 23.97 22.16 -11.03
N VAL A 3 22.80 22.04 -11.66
CA VAL A 3 21.87 20.91 -11.49
C VAL A 3 22.57 19.57 -11.82
N ALA A 4 23.36 19.52 -12.92
CA ALA A 4 24.08 18.32 -13.32
C ALA A 4 25.14 17.91 -12.29
N GLU A 5 25.89 18.86 -11.74
CA GLU A 5 26.88 18.64 -10.69
C GLU A 5 26.21 18.12 -9.40
N GLN A 6 25.09 18.71 -8.99
CA GLN A 6 24.32 18.25 -7.82
C GLN A 6 23.79 16.83 -8.02
N LEU A 7 23.21 16.54 -9.21
CA LEU A 7 22.71 15.19 -9.51
C LEU A 7 23.83 14.14 -9.44
N ALA A 8 24.99 14.42 -10.03
CA ALA A 8 26.14 13.52 -9.99
C ALA A 8 26.60 13.26 -8.54
N ARG A 9 26.69 14.33 -7.74
CA ARG A 9 27.06 14.26 -6.33
C ARG A 9 26.04 13.48 -5.49
N GLY A 10 24.75 13.73 -5.69
CA GLY A 10 23.68 12.98 -5.03
C GLY A 10 23.67 11.50 -5.40
N THR A 11 23.90 11.18 -6.69
CA THR A 11 24.02 9.79 -7.15
C THR A 11 25.13 9.04 -6.41
N ALA A 12 26.29 9.69 -6.22
CA ALA A 12 27.38 9.12 -5.44
C ALA A 12 27.06 9.00 -3.94
N ALA A 13 26.30 9.96 -3.39
CA ALA A 13 25.93 9.99 -1.97
C ALA A 13 24.91 8.90 -1.57
N VAL A 14 24.07 8.40 -2.51
CA VAL A 14 23.08 7.34 -2.27
C VAL A 14 23.49 6.01 -2.90
N ALA A 15 24.80 5.72 -2.95
CA ALA A 15 25.35 4.53 -3.62
C ALA A 15 24.85 3.19 -3.04
N SER A 16 24.35 3.16 -1.80
CA SER A 16 23.73 1.99 -1.17
C SER A 16 22.34 1.63 -1.76
N SER A 17 21.71 2.55 -2.48
CA SER A 17 20.42 2.28 -3.14
C SER A 17 20.58 1.29 -4.29
N SER A 18 19.52 0.50 -4.56
CA SER A 18 19.43 -0.33 -5.76
C SER A 18 19.32 0.48 -7.07
N SER A 19 18.97 1.78 -6.97
CA SER A 19 18.78 2.68 -8.11
C SER A 19 19.30 4.09 -7.81
N PRO A 20 20.64 4.28 -7.57
CA PRO A 20 21.18 5.53 -7.02
C PRO A 20 20.86 6.77 -7.83
N ARG A 21 20.94 6.67 -9.19
CA ARG A 21 20.64 7.79 -10.08
C ARG A 21 19.16 8.17 -10.08
N ALA A 22 18.27 7.20 -10.03
CA ALA A 22 16.83 7.44 -9.99
C ALA A 22 16.43 8.11 -8.67
N ASP A 23 16.95 7.61 -7.55
CA ASP A 23 16.71 8.18 -6.23
C ASP A 23 17.24 9.61 -6.14
N ALA A 24 18.51 9.85 -6.56
CA ALA A 24 19.07 11.19 -6.57
C ALA A 24 18.28 12.16 -7.45
N LEU A 25 17.75 11.71 -8.60
CA LEU A 25 16.92 12.54 -9.47
C LEU A 25 15.60 12.91 -8.79
N LEU A 26 14.94 11.97 -8.11
CA LEU A 26 13.71 12.21 -7.35
C LEU A 26 13.95 13.21 -6.21
N LEU A 27 15.01 12.99 -5.42
CA LEU A 27 15.36 13.85 -4.30
C LEU A 27 15.76 15.27 -4.76
N LEU A 28 16.48 15.41 -5.87
CA LEU A 28 16.84 16.71 -6.41
C LEU A 28 15.61 17.44 -6.96
N ALA A 29 14.73 16.75 -7.67
CA ALA A 29 13.47 17.27 -8.14
C ALA A 29 12.61 17.83 -6.99
N TYR A 30 12.52 17.05 -5.90
CA TYR A 30 11.81 17.46 -4.68
C TYR A 30 12.46 18.68 -4.01
N ALA A 31 13.79 18.67 -3.83
CA ALA A 31 14.51 19.78 -3.21
C ALA A 31 14.35 21.09 -3.97
N LEU A 32 14.37 21.04 -5.31
CA LEU A 32 14.24 22.19 -6.19
C LEU A 32 12.76 22.56 -6.48
N ARG A 33 11.78 21.76 -6.02
CA ARG A 33 10.35 21.91 -6.36
C ARG A 33 10.12 21.98 -7.87
N ARG A 34 10.80 21.10 -8.61
CA ARG A 34 10.75 21.00 -10.06
C ARG A 34 10.42 19.57 -10.47
N GLU A 35 9.83 19.41 -11.65
CA GLU A 35 9.62 18.08 -12.23
C GLU A 35 10.93 17.42 -12.66
N ARG A 36 10.98 16.09 -12.65
CA ARG A 36 12.15 15.31 -13.10
C ARG A 36 12.60 15.67 -14.50
N ALA A 37 11.64 15.91 -15.42
CA ALA A 37 11.92 16.32 -16.79
C ALA A 37 12.68 17.64 -16.85
N TRP A 38 12.32 18.59 -15.97
CA TRP A 38 13.02 19.87 -15.88
C TRP A 38 14.47 19.67 -15.41
N ILE A 39 14.72 18.84 -14.39
CA ILE A 39 16.07 18.52 -13.90
C ILE A 39 16.95 17.99 -15.03
N LEU A 40 16.41 17.06 -15.82
CA LEU A 40 17.14 16.45 -16.94
C LEU A 40 17.40 17.42 -18.10
N ALA A 41 16.51 18.37 -18.33
CA ALA A 41 16.63 19.33 -19.42
C ALA A 41 17.50 20.57 -19.08
N ASN A 42 17.72 20.86 -17.78
CA ASN A 42 18.37 22.11 -17.33
C ASN A 42 19.64 21.84 -16.51
N GLY A 43 20.51 20.96 -16.99
CA GLY A 43 21.72 20.55 -16.27
C GLY A 43 22.66 21.69 -15.87
N GLU A 44 22.74 22.75 -16.69
CA GLU A 44 23.59 23.92 -16.45
C GLU A 44 22.97 24.97 -15.53
N ALA A 45 21.67 24.83 -15.17
CA ALA A 45 21.01 25.78 -14.30
C ALA A 45 21.68 25.82 -12.90
N PRO A 46 21.85 27.03 -12.31
CA PRO A 46 22.40 27.15 -10.97
C PRO A 46 21.44 26.63 -9.91
N VAL A 47 21.94 25.96 -8.89
CA VAL A 47 21.20 25.52 -7.70
C VAL A 47 21.51 26.49 -6.56
N LEU A 48 20.44 27.00 -5.90
CA LEU A 48 20.58 27.85 -4.73
C LEU A 48 21.18 27.07 -3.56
N GLU A 49 21.90 27.77 -2.69
CA GLU A 49 22.64 27.13 -1.59
C GLU A 49 21.72 26.42 -0.60
N ASP A 50 20.53 26.99 -0.31
CA ASP A 50 19.53 26.39 0.58
C ASP A 50 18.95 25.10 0.00
N ASP A 51 18.62 25.11 -1.30
CA ASP A 51 18.14 23.92 -1.99
C ASP A 51 19.22 22.82 -2.06
N ALA A 52 20.48 23.22 -2.27
CA ALA A 52 21.60 22.29 -2.26
C ALA A 52 21.81 21.67 -0.87
N ARG A 53 21.69 22.44 0.22
CA ARG A 53 21.76 21.93 1.60
C ARG A 53 20.59 20.97 1.89
N ASN A 54 19.38 21.34 1.50
CA ASN A 54 18.21 20.47 1.63
C ASN A 54 18.43 19.14 0.90
N PHE A 55 18.87 19.19 -0.36
CA PHE A 55 19.17 17.99 -1.16
C PHE A 55 20.18 17.07 -0.50
N VAL A 56 21.28 17.63 0.05
CA VAL A 56 22.29 16.83 0.78
C VAL A 56 21.66 16.11 2.00
N GLY A 57 20.78 16.80 2.74
CA GLY A 57 20.05 16.20 3.87
C GLY A 57 19.15 15.04 3.44
N LEU A 58 18.43 15.19 2.32
CA LEU A 58 17.58 14.13 1.76
C LEU A 58 18.41 12.92 1.31
N CYS A 59 19.55 13.16 0.66
CA CYS A 59 20.47 12.09 0.27
C CYS A 59 21.04 11.33 1.50
N ALA A 60 21.34 12.03 2.59
CA ALA A 60 21.81 11.41 3.82
C ALA A 60 20.75 10.48 4.44
N ARG A 61 19.48 10.89 4.48
CA ARG A 61 18.35 10.06 4.92
C ARG A 61 18.25 8.80 4.05
N ARG A 62 18.29 8.96 2.72
CA ARG A 62 18.22 7.83 1.78
C ARG A 62 19.39 6.87 1.95
N ASN A 63 20.61 7.38 2.13
CA ASN A 63 21.80 6.56 2.34
C ASN A 63 21.78 5.82 3.70
N ALA A 64 21.02 6.33 4.67
CA ALA A 64 20.73 5.64 5.94
C ALA A 64 19.67 4.54 5.81
N GLY A 65 19.18 4.23 4.58
CA GLY A 65 18.21 3.18 4.30
C GLY A 65 16.75 3.66 4.25
N GLU A 66 16.44 4.92 4.59
CA GLU A 66 15.06 5.41 4.61
C GLU A 66 14.40 5.30 3.23
N PRO A 67 13.16 4.75 3.13
CA PRO A 67 12.44 4.64 1.88
C PRO A 67 12.25 5.99 1.19
N ILE A 68 12.46 6.02 -0.13
CA ILE A 68 12.26 7.25 -0.92
C ILE A 68 10.86 7.83 -0.73
N ALA A 69 9.83 6.97 -0.62
CA ALA A 69 8.45 7.37 -0.42
C ALA A 69 8.25 8.13 0.91
N TYR A 70 8.90 7.71 2.00
CA TYR A 70 8.82 8.42 3.27
C TYR A 70 9.60 9.73 3.26
N ILE A 71 10.71 9.79 2.52
CA ILE A 71 11.47 11.02 2.35
C ILE A 71 10.67 12.06 1.59
N LEU A 72 9.94 11.65 0.54
CA LEU A 72 9.11 12.51 -0.28
C LEU A 72 7.72 12.77 0.35
N GLY A 73 7.28 11.89 1.27
CA GLY A 73 5.95 11.95 1.88
C GLY A 73 4.84 11.42 0.98
N THR A 74 5.16 10.86 -0.19
CA THR A 74 4.19 10.34 -1.15
C THR A 74 4.64 9.05 -1.81
N ALA A 75 3.68 8.22 -2.24
CA ALA A 75 3.89 7.02 -3.04
C ALA A 75 2.85 6.92 -4.15
N GLY A 76 3.28 6.42 -5.32
CA GLY A 76 2.37 6.12 -6.43
C GLY A 76 1.67 4.77 -6.22
N PHE A 77 0.36 4.70 -6.50
CA PHE A 77 -0.40 3.46 -6.54
C PHE A 77 -1.62 3.62 -7.45
N TYR A 78 -1.85 2.66 -8.32
CA TYR A 78 -2.96 2.63 -9.27
C TYR A 78 -3.18 3.95 -10.03
N GLY A 79 -2.09 4.51 -10.57
CA GLY A 79 -2.10 5.77 -11.31
C GLY A 79 -2.36 7.05 -10.48
N ARG A 80 -2.33 6.96 -9.14
CA ARG A 80 -2.58 8.05 -8.20
C ARG A 80 -1.41 8.24 -7.25
N GLU A 81 -1.32 9.43 -6.65
CA GLU A 81 -0.35 9.74 -5.61
C GLU A 81 -1.03 9.74 -4.24
N PHE A 82 -0.50 8.96 -3.32
CA PHE A 82 -0.97 8.85 -1.93
C PHE A 82 0.05 9.46 -0.96
N LEU A 83 -0.43 10.17 0.04
CA LEU A 83 0.39 10.52 1.21
C LEU A 83 0.77 9.24 1.94
N VAL A 84 2.05 9.15 2.31
CA VAL A 84 2.58 8.07 3.14
C VAL A 84 3.57 8.62 4.15
N ASN A 85 3.68 7.95 5.29
CA ASN A 85 4.67 8.21 6.33
C ASN A 85 4.95 6.92 7.11
N GLN A 86 5.79 6.98 8.13
CA GLN A 86 6.19 5.83 8.94
C GLN A 86 5.05 5.15 9.73
N SER A 87 3.80 5.64 9.65
CA SER A 87 2.64 5.00 10.30
C SER A 87 1.91 3.99 9.41
N VAL A 88 2.29 3.85 8.14
CA VAL A 88 1.62 2.98 7.18
C VAL A 88 2.62 2.21 6.31
N LEU A 89 2.20 1.05 5.82
CA LEU A 89 2.91 0.36 4.75
C LEU A 89 2.93 1.24 3.48
N ILE A 90 4.06 1.30 2.80
CA ILE A 90 4.13 1.92 1.47
C ILE A 90 3.37 1.01 0.49
N PRO A 91 2.36 1.52 -0.24
CA PRO A 91 1.61 0.71 -1.21
C PRO A 91 2.54 -0.01 -2.21
N ARG A 92 2.27 -1.29 -2.44
CA ARG A 92 3.06 -2.14 -3.33
C ARG A 92 2.39 -2.28 -4.69
N PRO A 93 3.15 -2.31 -5.80
CA PRO A 93 2.57 -2.53 -7.13
C PRO A 93 1.78 -3.84 -7.24
N GLU A 94 2.22 -4.88 -6.54
CA GLU A 94 1.54 -6.18 -6.51
C GLU A 94 0.13 -6.11 -5.95
N THR A 95 -0.12 -5.18 -5.02
CA THR A 95 -1.44 -4.96 -4.40
C THR A 95 -2.46 -4.35 -5.38
N GLU A 96 -2.02 -3.77 -6.51
CA GLU A 96 -2.91 -3.24 -7.54
C GLU A 96 -3.84 -4.32 -8.11
N HIS A 97 -3.43 -5.60 -8.09
CA HIS A 97 -4.28 -6.72 -8.50
C HIS A 97 -5.54 -6.90 -7.65
N LEU A 98 -5.50 -6.57 -6.35
CA LEU A 98 -6.71 -6.57 -5.52
C LEU A 98 -7.74 -5.56 -6.04
N VAL A 99 -7.26 -4.38 -6.43
CA VAL A 99 -8.11 -3.34 -7.03
C VAL A 99 -8.70 -3.85 -8.33
N GLU A 100 -7.89 -4.40 -9.23
CA GLU A 100 -8.36 -4.91 -10.53
C GLU A 100 -9.41 -6.01 -10.40
N GLU A 101 -9.19 -6.99 -9.50
CA GLU A 101 -10.17 -8.06 -9.27
C GLU A 101 -11.47 -7.52 -8.65
N ALA A 102 -11.38 -6.55 -7.75
CA ALA A 102 -12.56 -5.86 -7.23
C ALA A 102 -13.32 -5.12 -8.34
N LEU A 103 -12.62 -4.36 -9.20
CA LEU A 103 -13.22 -3.62 -10.30
C LEU A 103 -13.93 -4.52 -11.32
N ARG A 104 -13.39 -5.72 -11.59
CA ARG A 104 -14.05 -6.70 -12.49
C ARG A 104 -15.38 -7.22 -11.95
N PHE A 105 -15.54 -7.22 -10.63
CA PHE A 105 -16.75 -7.69 -9.96
C PHE A 105 -17.79 -6.59 -9.72
N ILE A 106 -17.34 -5.36 -9.44
CA ILE A 106 -18.21 -4.25 -9.06
C ILE A 106 -19.04 -3.77 -10.27
N ALA A 107 -20.35 -4.00 -10.22
CA ALA A 107 -21.28 -3.66 -11.29
C ALA A 107 -22.32 -2.59 -10.83
N GLY A 108 -21.90 -1.57 -10.09
CA GLY A 108 -22.79 -0.50 -9.62
C GLY A 108 -22.49 -0.03 -8.20
N PRO A 109 -23.46 0.57 -7.49
CA PRO A 109 -23.24 1.15 -6.16
C PRO A 109 -23.19 0.06 -5.07
N MET A 110 -22.19 -0.80 -5.15
CA MET A 110 -21.91 -1.85 -4.17
C MET A 110 -21.25 -1.30 -2.91
N ARG A 111 -21.30 -2.07 -1.83
CA ARG A 111 -20.56 -1.80 -0.59
C ARG A 111 -19.31 -2.65 -0.54
N VAL A 112 -18.19 -1.99 -0.28
CA VAL A 112 -16.84 -2.60 -0.19
C VAL A 112 -16.30 -2.37 1.20
N LEU A 113 -15.59 -3.35 1.75
CA LEU A 113 -14.81 -3.22 2.98
C LEU A 113 -13.33 -3.48 2.67
N ASP A 114 -12.47 -2.54 3.05
CA ASP A 114 -11.01 -2.64 3.00
C ASP A 114 -10.47 -2.85 4.42
N VAL A 115 -9.99 -4.06 4.73
CA VAL A 115 -9.51 -4.42 6.07
C VAL A 115 -8.00 -4.29 6.14
N GLY A 116 -7.50 -3.47 7.07
CA GLY A 116 -6.09 -3.08 7.13
C GLY A 116 -5.78 -2.04 6.04
N THR A 117 -6.58 -0.98 5.99
CA THR A 117 -6.58 -0.02 4.86
C THR A 117 -5.27 0.77 4.70
N GLY A 118 -4.44 0.86 5.75
CA GLY A 118 -3.18 1.62 5.72
C GLY A 118 -3.40 3.08 5.33
N CYS A 119 -2.75 3.53 4.25
CA CYS A 119 -2.94 4.87 3.71
C CYS A 119 -4.24 5.04 2.88
N GLY A 120 -5.09 4.03 2.80
CA GLY A 120 -6.33 4.05 2.02
C GLY A 120 -6.13 3.76 0.52
N ALA A 121 -4.99 3.19 0.12
CA ALA A 121 -4.63 3.03 -1.29
C ALA A 121 -5.63 2.16 -2.06
N ILE A 122 -6.04 1.00 -1.53
CA ILE A 122 -7.04 0.12 -2.13
C ILE A 122 -8.42 0.79 -2.13
N ALA A 123 -8.86 1.24 -0.94
CA ALA A 123 -10.18 1.85 -0.77
C ALA A 123 -10.41 3.04 -1.69
N CYS A 124 -9.49 4.00 -1.69
CA CYS A 124 -9.61 5.21 -2.50
C CYS A 124 -9.53 4.91 -4.00
N SER A 125 -8.70 3.94 -4.41
CA SER A 125 -8.61 3.54 -5.82
C SER A 125 -9.91 2.91 -6.31
N ILE A 126 -10.52 2.00 -5.54
CA ILE A 126 -11.84 1.42 -5.87
C ILE A 126 -12.92 2.50 -5.95
N ALA A 127 -12.97 3.41 -4.97
CA ALA A 127 -13.96 4.49 -4.97
C ALA A 127 -13.77 5.48 -6.13
N ALA A 128 -12.53 5.71 -6.58
CA ALA A 128 -12.25 6.60 -7.71
C ALA A 128 -12.68 6.01 -9.07
N GLU A 129 -12.62 4.67 -9.20
CA GLU A 129 -12.93 3.98 -10.46
C GLU A 129 -14.40 3.53 -10.55
N THR A 130 -15.15 3.51 -9.42
CA THR A 130 -16.50 2.94 -9.38
C THR A 130 -17.45 3.83 -8.56
N PRO A 131 -18.79 3.64 -8.70
CA PRO A 131 -19.77 4.27 -7.81
C PRO A 131 -19.89 3.55 -6.45
N ALA A 132 -19.03 2.61 -6.12
CA ALA A 132 -19.06 1.87 -4.85
C ALA A 132 -18.84 2.79 -3.65
N ARG A 133 -19.44 2.40 -2.51
CA ARG A 133 -19.11 2.97 -1.21
C ARG A 133 -18.15 2.05 -0.50
N VAL A 134 -17.02 2.61 -0.06
CA VAL A 134 -15.94 1.85 0.54
C VAL A 134 -15.78 2.26 2.00
N ASP A 135 -16.02 1.32 2.89
CA ASP A 135 -15.64 1.43 4.29
C ASP A 135 -14.23 0.83 4.48
N GLY A 136 -13.37 1.41 5.30
CA GLY A 136 -12.05 0.88 5.62
C GLY A 136 -11.79 0.82 7.11
N THR A 137 -10.99 -0.15 7.55
CA THR A 137 -10.49 -0.23 8.93
C THR A 137 -8.99 -0.30 8.97
N ASP A 138 -8.42 0.26 10.03
CA ASP A 138 -7.04 0.01 10.42
C ASP A 138 -6.93 0.03 11.95
N LEU A 139 -5.99 -0.74 12.50
CA LEU A 139 -5.72 -0.75 13.93
C LEU A 139 -5.06 0.57 14.38
N SER A 140 -4.31 1.22 13.49
CA SER A 140 -3.57 2.46 13.72
C SER A 140 -4.46 3.69 13.51
N PRO A 141 -4.71 4.53 14.53
CA PRO A 141 -5.39 5.82 14.35
C PRO A 141 -4.69 6.73 13.33
N ALA A 142 -3.35 6.72 13.31
CA ALA A 142 -2.58 7.52 12.37
C ALA A 142 -2.75 7.05 10.90
N ALA A 143 -2.92 5.75 10.67
CA ALA A 143 -3.25 5.21 9.34
C ALA A 143 -4.64 5.68 8.91
N VAL A 144 -5.64 5.62 9.80
CA VAL A 144 -7.01 6.09 9.53
C VAL A 144 -7.05 7.59 9.20
N GLU A 145 -6.30 8.41 9.94
CA GLU A 145 -6.17 9.85 9.64
C GLU A 145 -5.57 10.07 8.25
N LEU A 146 -4.51 9.33 7.92
CA LEU A 146 -3.83 9.44 6.63
C LEU A 146 -4.72 8.97 5.47
N ALA A 147 -5.45 7.86 5.63
CA ALA A 147 -6.43 7.36 4.66
C ALA A 147 -7.55 8.37 4.41
N THR A 148 -8.05 9.02 5.48
CA THR A 148 -9.07 10.06 5.40
C THR A 148 -8.56 11.28 4.61
N GLU A 149 -7.33 11.71 4.87
CA GLU A 149 -6.72 12.82 4.13
C GLU A 149 -6.46 12.45 2.66
N ASN A 150 -6.04 11.23 2.36
CA ASN A 150 -5.90 10.74 0.99
C ASN A 150 -7.25 10.72 0.25
N ALA A 151 -8.33 10.24 0.88
CA ALA A 151 -9.66 10.28 0.28
C ALA A 151 -10.11 11.72 -0.03
N ARG A 152 -9.80 12.68 0.86
CA ARG A 152 -10.09 14.10 0.64
C ARG A 152 -9.31 14.66 -0.55
N ARG A 153 -8.01 14.39 -0.62
CA ARG A 153 -7.12 14.85 -1.72
C ARG A 153 -7.53 14.28 -3.07
N LEU A 154 -7.99 13.04 -3.08
CA LEU A 154 -8.42 12.34 -4.30
C LEU A 154 -9.89 12.63 -4.67
N GLY A 155 -10.62 13.41 -3.86
CA GLY A 155 -12.02 13.79 -4.14
C GLY A 155 -13.00 12.64 -4.02
N VAL A 156 -12.73 11.64 -3.16
CA VAL A 156 -13.58 10.46 -2.96
C VAL A 156 -14.14 10.34 -1.53
N SER A 157 -13.97 11.36 -0.70
CA SER A 157 -14.41 11.36 0.70
C SER A 157 -15.92 11.24 0.91
N ASP A 158 -16.74 11.49 -0.13
CA ASP A 158 -18.17 11.25 -0.12
C ASP A 158 -18.55 9.75 -0.21
N ARG A 159 -17.60 8.92 -0.63
CA ARG A 159 -17.79 7.48 -0.81
C ARG A 159 -16.82 6.62 0.02
N CYS A 160 -15.79 7.21 0.64
CA CYS A 160 -14.86 6.51 1.53
C CYS A 160 -15.11 6.91 2.98
N SER A 161 -15.14 5.93 3.89
CA SER A 161 -15.25 6.13 5.33
C SER A 161 -14.27 5.20 6.05
N PHE A 162 -13.46 5.75 6.95
CA PHE A 162 -12.43 4.98 7.65
C PHE A 162 -12.68 5.00 9.16
N GLN A 163 -12.44 3.85 9.81
CA GLN A 163 -12.62 3.68 11.25
C GLN A 163 -11.43 2.96 11.88
N VAL A 164 -11.04 3.42 13.05
CA VAL A 164 -10.06 2.69 13.88
C VAL A 164 -10.72 1.44 14.44
N GLY A 165 -10.09 0.29 14.26
CA GLY A 165 -10.60 -0.96 14.79
C GLY A 165 -9.76 -2.17 14.45
N ASP A 166 -10.00 -3.25 15.17
CA ASP A 166 -9.32 -4.51 14.96
C ASP A 166 -10.07 -5.35 13.91
N LEU A 167 -9.42 -5.57 12.77
CA LEU A 167 -9.98 -6.28 11.62
C LEU A 167 -11.35 -5.69 11.20
N ALA A 168 -12.39 -6.50 11.13
CA ALA A 168 -13.72 -6.08 10.70
C ALA A 168 -14.66 -5.72 11.88
N GLU A 169 -14.16 -5.67 13.11
CA GLU A 169 -14.96 -5.44 14.33
C GLU A 169 -15.87 -4.20 14.27
N PRO A 170 -15.43 -3.01 13.79
CA PRO A 170 -16.27 -1.83 13.72
C PRO A 170 -17.48 -1.98 12.80
N PHE A 171 -17.47 -2.99 11.94
CA PHE A 171 -18.51 -3.22 10.94
C PHE A 171 -19.43 -4.40 11.27
N ARG A 172 -19.40 -4.91 12.50
CA ARG A 172 -20.36 -5.94 12.96
C ARG A 172 -21.80 -5.53 12.69
N GLY A 173 -22.55 -6.42 12.05
CA GLY A 173 -23.95 -6.18 11.66
C GLY A 173 -24.13 -5.41 10.36
N LYS A 174 -23.07 -4.94 9.72
CA LYS A 174 -23.12 -4.44 8.34
C LYS A 174 -22.88 -5.58 7.34
N ARG A 175 -23.23 -5.32 6.07
CA ARG A 175 -23.08 -6.28 4.97
C ARG A 175 -22.34 -5.65 3.81
N PHE A 176 -21.47 -6.43 3.14
CA PHE A 176 -20.61 -6.00 2.05
C PHE A 176 -20.66 -6.98 0.88
N HIS A 177 -20.60 -6.44 -0.34
CA HIS A 177 -20.54 -7.22 -1.57
C HIS A 177 -19.08 -7.59 -1.92
N VAL A 178 -18.11 -6.74 -1.51
CA VAL A 178 -16.70 -7.00 -1.72
C VAL A 178 -15.96 -6.75 -0.41
N ILE A 179 -15.12 -7.69 -0.02
CA ILE A 179 -14.17 -7.51 1.08
C ILE A 179 -12.77 -7.72 0.52
N VAL A 180 -11.90 -6.75 0.72
CA VAL A 180 -10.48 -6.80 0.36
C VAL A 180 -9.63 -6.71 1.60
N ALA A 181 -8.49 -7.40 1.63
CA ALA A 181 -7.54 -7.31 2.72
C ALA A 181 -6.12 -7.58 2.23
N ASN A 182 -5.22 -6.65 2.52
CA ASN A 182 -3.77 -6.85 2.48
C ASN A 182 -3.24 -6.72 3.91
N LEU A 183 -3.38 -7.78 4.70
CA LEU A 183 -2.96 -7.82 6.10
C LEU A 183 -1.50 -8.20 6.23
N PRO A 184 -0.84 -7.85 7.35
CA PRO A 184 0.50 -8.33 7.67
C PRO A 184 0.61 -9.84 7.52
N TYR A 185 1.58 -10.30 6.72
CA TYR A 185 1.76 -11.71 6.40
C TYR A 185 3.21 -12.21 6.55
N ILE A 186 4.12 -11.40 7.09
CA ILE A 186 5.50 -11.84 7.35
C ILE A 186 5.55 -12.58 8.68
N PRO A 187 6.10 -13.80 8.73
CA PRO A 187 6.30 -14.50 9.98
C PRO A 187 7.15 -13.68 10.95
N THR A 188 6.76 -13.63 12.22
CA THR A 188 7.47 -12.84 13.26
C THR A 188 8.96 -13.15 13.32
N ALA A 189 9.36 -14.41 13.08
CA ALA A 189 10.76 -14.84 13.09
C ALA A 189 11.60 -14.27 11.95
N ASP A 190 10.96 -13.84 10.85
CA ASP A 190 11.62 -13.33 9.65
C ASP A 190 11.82 -11.80 9.70
N LEU A 191 11.08 -11.10 10.56
CA LEU A 191 11.13 -9.63 10.66
C LEU A 191 12.55 -9.07 10.93
N PRO A 192 13.38 -9.67 11.81
CA PRO A 192 14.74 -9.17 12.04
C PRO A 192 15.67 -9.28 10.83
N GLN A 193 15.29 -10.05 9.82
CA GLN A 193 16.09 -10.32 8.61
C GLN A 193 15.63 -9.45 7.42
N LEU A 194 14.63 -8.60 7.61
CA LEU A 194 14.14 -7.74 6.53
C LEU A 194 15.19 -6.71 6.14
N PRO A 195 15.45 -6.57 4.83
CA PRO A 195 16.39 -5.58 4.36
C PRO A 195 15.86 -4.17 4.50
N ASP A 196 16.74 -3.19 4.56
CA ASP A 196 16.38 -1.82 4.26
C ASP A 196 15.89 -1.75 2.79
N PRO A 197 14.83 -1.01 2.52
CA PRO A 197 14.12 -0.02 3.36
C PRO A 197 12.91 -0.57 4.14
N ILE A 198 12.59 -1.88 4.06
CA ILE A 198 11.38 -2.47 4.68
C ILE A 198 11.44 -2.34 6.21
N SER A 199 12.63 -2.41 6.81
CA SER A 199 12.84 -2.26 8.25
C SER A 199 12.39 -0.89 8.82
N PHE A 200 12.18 0.12 7.96
CA PHE A 200 11.64 1.43 8.35
C PHE A 200 10.12 1.46 8.45
N GLU A 201 9.45 0.44 7.90
CA GLU A 201 7.99 0.40 7.90
C GLU A 201 7.46 -0.08 9.27
N PRO A 202 6.23 0.31 9.66
CA PRO A 202 5.72 -0.03 10.98
C PRO A 202 5.60 -1.55 11.13
N ARG A 203 6.11 -2.07 12.24
CA ARG A 203 6.12 -3.50 12.52
C ARG A 203 4.70 -4.10 12.46
N GLU A 204 3.72 -3.35 12.95
CA GLU A 204 2.32 -3.76 12.94
C GLU A 204 1.76 -3.98 11.54
N ALA A 205 2.34 -3.34 10.52
CA ALA A 205 1.95 -3.53 9.12
C ALA A 205 2.69 -4.69 8.43
N LEU A 206 3.65 -5.34 9.12
CA LEU A 206 4.48 -6.41 8.58
C LEU A 206 4.24 -7.76 9.28
N ASP A 207 4.05 -7.74 10.62
CA ASP A 207 4.03 -8.92 11.50
C ASP A 207 2.71 -9.71 11.36
N GLY A 208 2.73 -10.79 10.59
CA GLY A 208 1.61 -11.71 10.41
C GLY A 208 1.50 -12.79 11.49
N GLY A 209 2.32 -12.73 12.55
CA GLY A 209 2.37 -13.74 13.61
C GLY A 209 3.31 -14.90 13.27
N SER A 210 3.18 -15.99 14.00
CA SER A 210 4.14 -17.11 13.96
C SER A 210 4.38 -17.73 12.59
N ASP A 211 3.37 -17.72 11.71
CA ASP A 211 3.42 -18.31 10.38
C ASP A 211 2.91 -17.37 9.27
N GLY A 212 2.73 -16.07 9.59
CA GLY A 212 2.26 -15.07 8.66
C GLY A 212 0.74 -15.09 8.40
N LEU A 213 -0.03 -15.97 9.04
CA LEU A 213 -1.46 -16.13 8.76
C LEU A 213 -2.37 -15.89 9.98
N THR A 214 -1.82 -15.41 11.09
CA THR A 214 -2.57 -15.24 12.34
C THR A 214 -3.77 -14.29 12.18
N LEU A 215 -3.59 -13.17 11.49
CA LEU A 215 -4.64 -12.18 11.26
C LEU A 215 -5.70 -12.71 10.28
N TYR A 216 -5.30 -13.43 9.24
CA TYR A 216 -6.22 -14.06 8.29
C TYR A 216 -7.11 -15.12 8.96
N ARG A 217 -6.58 -15.92 9.89
CA ARG A 217 -7.39 -16.88 10.67
C ARG A 217 -8.47 -16.17 11.50
N ARG A 218 -8.16 -15.01 12.04
CA ARG A 218 -9.13 -14.22 12.79
C ARG A 218 -10.17 -13.59 11.83
N LEU A 219 -9.72 -12.95 10.77
CA LEU A 219 -10.60 -12.32 9.79
C LEU A 219 -11.59 -13.32 9.19
N LEU A 220 -11.13 -14.49 8.73
CA LEU A 220 -11.97 -15.50 8.11
C LEU A 220 -13.10 -16.03 9.03
N ARG A 221 -12.98 -15.90 10.36
CA ARG A 221 -14.07 -16.22 11.30
C ARG A 221 -15.14 -15.12 11.35
N GLU A 222 -14.79 -13.88 11.04
CA GLU A 222 -15.70 -12.74 11.08
C GLU A 222 -16.47 -12.59 9.77
N LEU A 223 -15.80 -12.84 8.63
CA LEU A 223 -16.31 -12.57 7.29
C LEU A 223 -17.68 -13.20 6.96
N PRO A 224 -18.02 -14.45 7.35
CA PRO A 224 -19.31 -15.06 6.99
C PRO A 224 -20.53 -14.24 7.43
N THR A 225 -20.38 -13.45 8.49
CA THR A 225 -21.48 -12.59 9.00
C THR A 225 -21.57 -11.23 8.31
N LEU A 226 -20.60 -10.90 7.47
CA LEU A 226 -20.45 -9.59 6.84
C LEU A 226 -20.73 -9.58 5.33
N LEU A 227 -20.98 -10.75 4.72
CA LEU A 227 -21.15 -10.88 3.28
C LEU A 227 -22.61 -10.73 2.85
N ASP A 228 -22.83 -10.05 1.73
CA ASP A 228 -24.10 -9.86 1.06
C ASP A 228 -24.02 -10.44 -0.37
N THR A 229 -24.74 -11.51 -0.63
CA THR A 229 -24.62 -12.27 -1.89
C THR A 229 -25.32 -11.57 -3.05
N PRO A 230 -24.73 -11.53 -4.26
CA PRO A 230 -23.43 -12.10 -4.63
C PRO A 230 -22.26 -11.31 -4.03
N CYS A 231 -21.21 -12.02 -3.62
CA CYS A 231 -20.08 -11.36 -2.97
C CYS A 231 -18.72 -11.92 -3.38
N LEU A 232 -17.70 -11.10 -3.17
CA LEU A 232 -16.29 -11.35 -3.48
C LEU A 232 -15.41 -11.09 -2.25
N VAL A 233 -14.52 -12.02 -1.95
CA VAL A 233 -13.45 -11.85 -0.95
C VAL A 233 -12.10 -11.95 -1.66
N LEU A 234 -11.23 -10.97 -1.44
CA LEU A 234 -9.89 -10.86 -2.00
C LEU A 234 -8.87 -10.71 -0.87
N LEU A 235 -7.95 -11.64 -0.75
CA LEU A 235 -6.94 -11.66 0.31
C LEU A 235 -5.54 -11.76 -0.29
N GLU A 236 -4.66 -10.79 -0.01
CA GLU A 236 -3.27 -10.83 -0.45
C GLU A 236 -2.41 -11.60 0.55
N ALA A 237 -1.47 -12.41 0.06
CA ALA A 237 -0.44 -13.02 0.90
C ALA A 237 0.85 -13.30 0.09
N ALA A 238 1.91 -13.65 0.79
CA ALA A 238 3.16 -14.06 0.15
C ALA A 238 3.04 -15.43 -0.54
N PRO A 239 3.77 -15.66 -1.64
CA PRO A 239 3.73 -16.95 -2.36
C PRO A 239 3.90 -18.19 -1.49
N PRO A 240 4.76 -18.22 -0.44
CA PRO A 240 4.89 -19.41 0.41
C PRO A 240 3.65 -19.76 1.22
N THR A 241 2.79 -18.78 1.56
CA THR A 241 1.64 -18.97 2.45
C THR A 241 0.30 -18.95 1.72
N ILE A 242 0.27 -18.53 0.45
CA ILE A 242 -0.97 -18.32 -0.31
C ILE A 242 -1.81 -19.59 -0.47
N GLY A 243 -1.17 -20.75 -0.64
CA GLY A 243 -1.87 -22.03 -0.75
C GLY A 243 -2.62 -22.38 0.53
N VAL A 244 -1.98 -22.18 1.69
CA VAL A 244 -2.61 -22.41 2.99
C VAL A 244 -3.76 -21.41 3.21
N LEU A 245 -3.59 -20.15 2.80
CA LEU A 245 -4.65 -19.16 2.88
C LEU A 245 -5.85 -19.55 2.01
N ALA A 246 -5.62 -20.08 0.81
CA ALA A 246 -6.69 -20.57 -0.06
C ALA A 246 -7.47 -21.74 0.56
N GLU A 247 -6.80 -22.71 1.17
CA GLU A 247 -7.44 -23.81 1.90
C GLU A 247 -8.26 -23.33 3.10
N MET A 248 -7.71 -22.38 3.87
CA MET A 248 -8.44 -21.75 4.98
C MET A 248 -9.67 -21.00 4.48
N THR A 249 -9.56 -20.29 3.36
CA THR A 249 -10.68 -19.58 2.74
C THR A 249 -11.75 -20.53 2.25
N GLN A 250 -11.38 -21.63 1.59
CA GLN A 250 -12.32 -22.69 1.18
C GLN A 250 -13.04 -23.32 2.38
N THR A 251 -12.33 -23.50 3.50
CA THR A 251 -12.92 -24.02 4.74
C THR A 251 -13.93 -23.03 5.35
N ALA A 252 -13.61 -21.74 5.33
CA ALA A 252 -14.51 -20.69 5.83
C ALA A 252 -15.75 -20.49 4.94
N PHE A 253 -15.61 -20.75 3.64
CA PHE A 253 -16.66 -20.59 2.62
C PHE A 253 -16.78 -21.86 1.76
N PRO A 254 -17.42 -22.93 2.27
CA PRO A 254 -17.44 -24.23 1.56
C PRO A 254 -18.13 -24.18 0.19
N SER A 255 -19.08 -23.25 -0.01
CA SER A 255 -19.81 -23.05 -1.28
C SER A 255 -19.15 -22.07 -2.24
N ALA A 256 -18.07 -21.40 -1.84
CA ALA A 256 -17.39 -20.43 -2.68
C ALA A 256 -16.55 -21.10 -3.79
N ALA A 257 -16.47 -20.44 -4.94
CA ALA A 257 -15.44 -20.74 -5.92
C ALA A 257 -14.14 -20.04 -5.48
N VAL A 258 -13.20 -20.81 -4.89
CA VAL A 258 -11.90 -20.28 -4.44
C VAL A 258 -10.84 -20.52 -5.51
N SER A 259 -10.05 -19.50 -5.82
CA SER A 259 -8.94 -19.56 -6.77
C SER A 259 -7.78 -18.69 -6.30
N ILE A 260 -6.59 -18.96 -6.82
CA ILE A 260 -5.40 -18.13 -6.61
C ILE A 260 -5.14 -17.34 -7.88
N VAL A 261 -5.01 -16.01 -7.74
CA VAL A 261 -4.71 -15.08 -8.84
C VAL A 261 -3.24 -14.71 -8.76
N PRO A 262 -2.46 -14.92 -9.84
CA PRO A 262 -1.07 -14.52 -9.90
C PRO A 262 -0.94 -13.01 -10.17
N ASP A 263 0.20 -12.42 -9.75
CA ASP A 263 0.61 -11.08 -10.15
C ASP A 263 1.16 -11.05 -11.58
N TYR A 264 1.55 -9.88 -12.09
CA TYR A 264 2.12 -9.73 -13.44
C TYR A 264 3.47 -10.43 -13.63
N ALA A 265 4.15 -10.79 -12.55
CA ALA A 265 5.36 -11.62 -12.58
C ALA A 265 5.04 -13.12 -12.59
N GLY A 266 3.76 -13.51 -12.53
CA GLY A 266 3.31 -14.90 -12.44
C GLY A 266 3.39 -15.50 -11.04
N LEU A 267 3.67 -14.71 -10.02
CA LEU A 267 3.73 -15.16 -8.64
C LEU A 267 2.33 -15.17 -8.01
N ALA A 268 1.99 -16.22 -7.30
CA ALA A 268 0.73 -16.34 -6.57
C ALA A 268 0.64 -15.27 -5.48
N ARG A 269 -0.36 -14.36 -5.55
CA ARG A 269 -0.47 -13.19 -4.67
C ARG A 269 -1.83 -12.99 -4.02
N CYS A 270 -2.90 -13.38 -4.69
CA CYS A 270 -4.24 -13.10 -4.20
C CYS A 270 -5.08 -14.36 -4.15
N VAL A 271 -5.72 -14.62 -3.01
CA VAL A 271 -6.82 -15.58 -2.90
C VAL A 271 -8.12 -14.85 -3.23
N LYS A 272 -8.86 -15.37 -4.19
CA LYS A 272 -10.16 -14.91 -4.64
C LYS A 272 -11.22 -15.93 -4.29
N ALA A 273 -12.24 -15.55 -3.53
CA ALA A 273 -13.42 -16.37 -3.25
C ALA A 273 -14.69 -15.65 -3.73
N SER A 274 -15.46 -16.29 -4.60
CA SER A 274 -16.73 -15.78 -5.13
C SER A 274 -17.90 -16.63 -4.63
N LEU A 275 -18.93 -15.97 -4.07
CA LEU A 275 -20.14 -16.61 -3.50
C LEU A 275 -21.39 -16.08 -4.18
#